data_3fdc5d18cebed581a028c929b7401edb
#
_entry.id   3fdc5d18cebed581a028c929b7401edb
#
_cell.length_a   1.000
_cell.length_b   1.000
_cell.length_c   1.000
_cell.angle_alpha   90.00
_cell.angle_beta   90.00
_cell.angle_gamma   90.00
#
_symmetry.space_group_name_H-M   'P 1'
#
loop_
_entity.id
_entity.type
_entity.pdbx_description
1 polymer ?
#
loop_
_entity_poly.entity_id
_entity_poly.type
_entity_poly.pdbx_seq_one_letter_code
_entity_poly.pdbx_strand_id
1 'polypeptide(L)'
;MTSALLMGTAAFAEDFGDFGGFEDDSSAGTGSAIEVSGTVSTDIRAYVDVDDSDKLEVEAKPAGNLSLSYSGNNSDLTLSLCMDADKIKNNPEDIIDELVLRGRLGDYFTVEAGKMKIVWGKGDKLHVLDNFNADDYSNFIIPDYIDRRVSTPMLRAVISLPVANFNIEGVYTPLLPTDRFATTGRWTPAQVTGLTESVTSVAKADVADAFTRYTTATATAGTLNALNADYQAAQAAYKQAMMNAAAQAAVGATWSSMTDEAKSAFIAAHQSDLEAAIAVNKAALESGLASAGYGYLISNLQVAYGKYAAACKETGFTADNISDEVKAAGTIYMYMLENANALSADPTVIYPDMWTLKYGQFGGRATWTLGQLDMGISYYNGWYKQPSVNAEKMIPFINKYLAGETITEEDKFLAYDKKQTFGAEASTILWHFNLRGEFAYNLTDDVDGTDPWVHNNSIGWLGGFDIDLPFANANLNVQEIGTYVLKGEECDKNALDVDYGVNGYSNNKIAAILTTSFMNDKIAPEVTVMYGIENKDLVVMPKLSYKADQNLTLAASGMIINCGDDHSEFKAWEKNSFACISAKYQF
;
A
#
# COMPACT_ATOMS: atom_id res chain seq x y z
N MET A 1 7.12 10.93 -10.92
CA MET A 1 6.90 10.70 -9.48
C MET A 1 6.90 9.20 -9.24
N THR A 2 8.05 8.60 -9.33
CA THR A 2 8.24 7.19 -9.02
C THR A 2 9.58 7.09 -8.30
N SER A 3 9.60 7.60 -7.06
CA SER A 3 10.69 7.24 -6.17
C SER A 3 10.45 5.80 -5.77
N ALA A 4 11.39 4.98 -6.13
CA ALA A 4 11.41 3.55 -5.84
C ALA A 4 11.06 3.27 -4.38
N LEU A 5 10.26 2.24 -4.17
CA LEU A 5 10.01 1.63 -2.86
C LEU A 5 11.27 0.87 -2.42
N LEU A 6 12.41 1.55 -2.39
CA LEU A 6 13.68 1.00 -1.94
C LEU A 6 13.86 1.36 -0.46
N MET A 7 13.15 0.65 0.38
CA MET A 7 13.64 0.46 1.73
C MET A 7 14.66 -0.68 1.69
N GLY A 8 15.91 -0.33 1.48
CA GLY A 8 16.98 -1.22 1.84
C GLY A 8 16.77 -1.62 3.30
N THR A 9 16.64 -2.90 3.54
CA THR A 9 16.40 -3.50 4.85
C THR A 9 17.49 -3.09 5.84
N ALA A 10 17.30 -1.98 6.54
CA ALA A 10 18.10 -1.61 7.67
C ALA A 10 17.34 -2.00 8.93
N ALA A 11 17.70 -3.13 9.48
CA ALA A 11 17.18 -3.62 10.72
C ALA A 11 18.08 -3.20 11.86
N PHE A 12 17.53 -2.54 12.85
CA PHE A 12 18.19 -2.33 14.13
C PHE A 12 17.21 -2.60 15.24
N ALA A 13 17.70 -3.27 16.20
CA ALA A 13 16.90 -3.60 17.31
C ALA A 13 17.67 -3.78 18.59
N GLU A 14 16.97 -3.69 19.63
CA GLU A 14 17.38 -3.85 20.98
C GLU A 14 17.03 -5.20 21.56
N ASP A 15 17.90 -5.62 22.39
CA ASP A 15 17.88 -6.58 23.48
C ASP A 15 18.40 -7.98 23.16
N PHE A 16 19.50 -8.26 23.87
CA PHE A 16 19.95 -9.60 24.19
C PHE A 16 18.96 -10.27 25.15
N GLY A 17 17.83 -10.69 24.62
CA GLY A 17 17.12 -11.82 25.16
C GLY A 17 17.63 -13.03 24.40
N ASP A 18 18.49 -13.79 25.06
CA ASP A 18 18.99 -15.10 24.72
C ASP A 18 18.00 -15.93 23.87
N PHE A 19 18.00 -15.71 22.56
CA PHE A 19 17.66 -16.74 21.61
C PHE A 19 18.96 -17.49 21.33
N GLY A 20 19.49 -18.08 22.39
CA GLY A 20 20.44 -19.16 22.26
C GLY A 20 19.82 -20.15 21.30
N GLY A 21 20.46 -20.36 20.16
CA GLY A 21 20.20 -21.54 19.38
C GLY A 21 20.13 -22.67 20.40
N PHE A 22 19.06 -23.44 20.35
CA PHE A 22 18.81 -24.53 21.28
C PHE A 22 20.11 -25.26 21.56
N GLU A 23 20.84 -24.83 22.58
CA GLU A 23 21.93 -25.60 23.11
C GLU A 23 21.28 -26.84 23.71
N ASP A 24 21.77 -27.96 23.26
CA ASP A 24 21.45 -29.30 23.71
C ASP A 24 21.84 -29.40 25.19
N ASP A 25 21.01 -28.83 26.08
CA ASP A 25 21.17 -29.07 27.51
C ASP A 25 20.52 -30.41 27.81
N SER A 26 21.32 -31.47 27.58
CA SER A 26 21.03 -32.84 27.97
C SER A 26 21.08 -32.98 29.49
N SER A 27 20.16 -32.39 30.20
CA SER A 27 19.82 -32.76 31.56
C SER A 27 18.58 -33.65 31.51
N ALA A 28 18.83 -34.95 31.53
CA ALA A 28 17.82 -36.00 31.60
C ALA A 28 16.95 -35.84 32.87
N GLY A 29 15.86 -35.10 32.74
CA GLY A 29 14.73 -35.12 33.64
C GLY A 29 13.60 -35.91 32.99
N THR A 30 13.32 -37.11 33.46
CA THR A 30 12.19 -37.94 33.04
C THR A 30 10.85 -37.28 33.46
N GLY A 31 10.30 -36.45 32.60
CA GLY A 31 8.96 -35.90 32.76
C GLY A 31 8.71 -34.86 31.68
N SER A 32 7.77 -35.13 30.77
CA SER A 32 7.28 -34.14 29.82
C SER A 32 6.63 -33.00 30.61
N ALA A 33 7.37 -31.91 30.83
CA ALA A 33 6.86 -30.71 31.47
C ALA A 33 6.47 -29.70 30.38
N ILE A 34 5.31 -29.09 30.55
CA ILE A 34 4.94 -27.88 29.80
C ILE A 34 5.61 -26.72 30.52
N GLU A 35 6.46 -26.01 29.82
CA GLU A 35 7.06 -24.77 30.30
C GLU A 35 6.19 -23.60 29.85
N VAL A 36 5.95 -22.67 30.76
CA VAL A 36 5.16 -21.46 30.54
C VAL A 36 6.03 -20.27 30.91
N SER A 37 6.23 -19.38 29.97
CA SER A 37 6.92 -18.10 30.23
C SER A 37 6.18 -16.99 29.52
N GLY A 38 6.39 -15.76 29.97
CA GLY A 38 5.73 -14.64 29.32
C GLY A 38 6.26 -13.30 29.77
N THR A 39 5.89 -12.26 29.04
CA THR A 39 6.21 -10.88 29.38
C THR A 39 4.97 -10.00 29.25
N VAL A 40 4.90 -9.00 30.12
CA VAL A 40 3.97 -7.87 29.99
C VAL A 40 4.82 -6.62 29.99
N SER A 41 4.64 -5.78 28.98
CA SER A 41 5.42 -4.56 28.83
C SER A 41 4.55 -3.36 28.44
N THR A 42 5.08 -2.19 28.66
CA THR A 42 4.51 -0.96 28.13
C THR A 42 5.62 0.05 27.86
N ASP A 43 5.52 0.68 26.69
CA ASP A 43 6.32 1.82 26.29
C ASP A 43 5.46 3.08 26.37
N ILE A 44 6.00 4.15 26.95
CA ILE A 44 5.41 5.48 26.93
C ILE A 44 6.39 6.38 26.17
N ARG A 45 6.01 6.75 24.96
CA ARG A 45 6.81 7.57 24.04
C ARG A 45 6.30 9.00 24.02
N ALA A 46 7.20 9.95 24.16
CA ALA A 46 6.94 11.38 24.01
C ALA A 46 7.74 11.90 22.82
N TYR A 47 7.04 12.30 21.77
CA TYR A 47 7.68 12.83 20.56
C TYR A 47 8.15 14.26 20.79
N VAL A 48 9.40 14.56 20.43
CA VAL A 48 10.08 15.83 20.76
C VAL A 48 10.21 16.75 19.56
N ASP A 49 10.08 16.21 18.36
CA ASP A 49 10.18 16.96 17.10
C ASP A 49 8.81 16.94 16.41
N VAL A 50 7.94 17.83 16.86
CA VAL A 50 6.55 17.95 16.39
C VAL A 50 6.34 19.28 15.65
N ASP A 51 5.45 19.30 14.66
CA ASP A 51 5.15 20.50 13.87
C ASP A 51 4.55 21.65 14.70
N ASP A 52 3.85 21.32 15.79
CA ASP A 52 3.21 22.26 16.71
C ASP A 52 3.84 22.09 18.10
N SER A 53 4.75 22.96 18.46
CA SER A 53 5.49 22.91 19.73
C SER A 53 4.59 23.03 20.98
N ASP A 54 3.34 23.45 20.81
CA ASP A 54 2.38 23.59 21.90
C ASP A 54 1.64 22.28 22.21
N LYS A 55 1.84 21.22 21.39
CA LYS A 55 1.24 19.91 21.53
C LYS A 55 2.30 18.84 21.77
N LEU A 56 2.43 18.40 23.02
CA LEU A 56 3.19 17.21 23.33
C LEU A 56 2.38 15.97 22.89
N GLU A 57 2.89 15.24 21.90
CA GLU A 57 2.33 13.96 21.50
C GLU A 57 2.92 12.85 22.36
N VAL A 58 2.05 12.13 23.07
CA VAL A 58 2.42 10.99 23.92
C VAL A 58 1.67 9.76 23.46
N GLU A 59 2.40 8.68 23.23
CA GLU A 59 1.86 7.39 22.83
C GLU A 59 2.19 6.33 23.90
N ALA A 60 1.22 5.50 24.25
CA ALA A 60 1.42 4.35 25.12
C ALA A 60 1.21 3.06 24.32
N LYS A 61 2.19 2.15 24.37
CA LYS A 61 2.19 0.86 23.65
C LYS A 61 2.28 -0.30 24.64
N PRO A 62 1.16 -0.73 25.22
CA PRO A 62 1.13 -1.95 26.02
C PRO A 62 1.24 -3.19 25.11
N ALA A 63 2.02 -4.18 25.55
CA ALA A 63 2.17 -5.46 24.87
C ALA A 63 2.28 -6.60 25.88
N GLY A 64 1.92 -7.80 25.44
CA GLY A 64 2.04 -9.02 26.22
C GLY A 64 2.45 -10.18 25.34
N ASN A 65 3.43 -10.95 25.78
CA ASN A 65 3.87 -12.18 25.11
C ASN A 65 3.66 -13.36 26.07
N LEU A 66 3.22 -14.49 25.53
CA LEU A 66 3.08 -15.74 26.25
C LEU A 66 3.68 -16.87 25.41
N SER A 67 4.62 -17.59 25.96
CA SER A 67 5.24 -18.76 25.33
C SER A 67 4.89 -20.04 26.10
N LEU A 68 4.46 -21.05 25.38
CA LEU A 68 4.19 -22.39 25.87
C LEU A 68 5.08 -23.37 25.10
N SER A 69 5.96 -24.08 25.77
CA SER A 69 6.77 -25.11 25.16
C SER A 69 6.54 -26.46 25.80
N TYR A 70 6.49 -27.50 24.96
CA TYR A 70 6.44 -28.87 25.36
C TYR A 70 7.60 -29.60 24.70
N SER A 71 8.43 -30.25 25.49
CA SER A 71 9.54 -31.07 25.01
C SER A 71 9.32 -32.53 25.36
N GLY A 72 9.28 -33.38 24.32
CA GLY A 72 9.19 -34.82 24.41
C GLY A 72 10.46 -35.48 23.87
N ASN A 73 10.50 -36.83 23.95
CA ASN A 73 11.71 -37.59 23.53
C ASN A 73 12.06 -37.36 22.05
N ASN A 74 11.06 -37.32 21.16
CA ASN A 74 11.24 -37.23 19.71
C ASN A 74 10.42 -36.10 19.09
N SER A 75 9.73 -35.28 19.88
CA SER A 75 8.89 -34.21 19.36
C SER A 75 8.80 -33.04 20.35
N ASP A 76 8.82 -31.86 19.85
CA ASP A 76 8.60 -30.62 20.61
C ASP A 76 7.46 -29.84 19.99
N LEU A 77 6.74 -29.09 20.81
CA LEU A 77 5.72 -28.14 20.39
C LEU A 77 5.98 -26.81 21.05
N THR A 78 6.08 -25.77 20.25
CA THR A 78 6.20 -24.38 20.72
C THR A 78 5.00 -23.60 20.25
N LEU A 79 4.37 -22.86 21.16
CA LEU A 79 3.33 -21.87 20.87
C LEU A 79 3.74 -20.54 21.50
N SER A 80 3.92 -19.52 20.68
CA SER A 80 4.14 -18.15 21.11
C SER A 80 2.97 -17.26 20.73
N LEU A 81 2.44 -16.54 21.70
CA LEU A 81 1.38 -15.55 21.52
C LEU A 81 1.94 -14.15 21.76
N CYS A 82 1.68 -13.24 20.86
CA CYS A 82 2.06 -11.84 20.97
C CYS A 82 0.81 -10.96 20.83
N MET A 83 0.54 -10.14 21.83
CA MET A 83 -0.65 -9.30 21.90
C MET A 83 -0.25 -7.85 22.12
N ASP A 84 -0.60 -7.01 21.18
CA ASP A 84 -0.57 -5.57 21.28
C ASP A 84 -1.85 -4.96 20.67
N ALA A 85 -2.00 -3.65 20.77
CA ALA A 85 -3.21 -2.99 20.29
C ALA A 85 -3.39 -3.09 18.78
N ASP A 86 -2.31 -3.12 18.01
CA ASP A 86 -2.35 -3.22 16.56
C ASP A 86 -2.72 -4.64 16.11
N LYS A 87 -2.08 -5.66 16.67
CA LYS A 87 -2.42 -7.05 16.39
C LYS A 87 -3.86 -7.37 16.74
N ILE A 88 -4.33 -6.93 17.91
CA ILE A 88 -5.72 -7.18 18.34
C ILE A 88 -6.73 -6.52 17.37
N LYS A 89 -6.42 -5.32 16.87
CA LYS A 89 -7.36 -4.53 16.06
C LYS A 89 -7.25 -4.80 14.56
N ASN A 90 -6.04 -4.91 14.03
CA ASN A 90 -5.77 -4.86 12.60
C ASN A 90 -5.25 -6.19 12.05
N ASN A 91 -4.51 -6.98 12.85
CA ASN A 91 -3.83 -8.20 12.41
C ASN A 91 -4.02 -9.36 13.41
N PRO A 92 -5.27 -9.79 13.68
CA PRO A 92 -5.55 -10.79 14.73
C PRO A 92 -4.91 -12.16 14.46
N GLU A 93 -4.57 -12.49 13.21
CA GLU A 93 -3.84 -13.70 12.83
C GLU A 93 -2.41 -13.73 13.37
N ASP A 94 -1.85 -12.59 13.74
CA ASP A 94 -0.51 -12.47 14.30
C ASP A 94 -0.47 -12.53 15.83
N ILE A 95 -1.60 -12.66 16.47
CA ILE A 95 -1.65 -12.99 17.90
C ILE A 95 -0.96 -14.33 18.14
N ILE A 96 -1.11 -15.29 17.22
CA ILE A 96 -0.25 -16.49 17.19
C ILE A 96 1.03 -16.08 16.46
N ASP A 97 2.05 -15.69 17.23
CA ASP A 97 3.34 -15.31 16.67
C ASP A 97 4.06 -16.54 16.10
N GLU A 98 4.18 -17.63 16.88
CA GLU A 98 4.71 -18.89 16.38
C GLU A 98 3.88 -20.08 16.87
N LEU A 99 3.76 -21.08 16.02
CA LEU A 99 3.21 -22.41 16.34
C LEU A 99 4.01 -23.44 15.57
N VAL A 100 4.94 -24.10 16.23
CA VAL A 100 5.93 -24.98 15.61
C VAL A 100 5.84 -26.38 16.22
N LEU A 101 5.66 -27.37 15.37
CA LEU A 101 5.83 -28.77 15.69
C LEU A 101 7.17 -29.25 15.13
N ARG A 102 8.05 -29.73 16.01
CA ARG A 102 9.34 -30.32 15.64
C ARG A 102 9.29 -31.81 15.89
N GLY A 103 9.77 -32.59 14.92
CA GLY A 103 9.97 -34.05 15.02
C GLY A 103 11.42 -34.44 14.76
N ARG A 104 12.01 -35.24 15.63
CA ARG A 104 13.35 -35.82 15.46
C ARG A 104 13.22 -37.27 14.96
N LEU A 105 13.82 -37.53 13.80
CA LEU A 105 13.80 -38.85 13.15
C LEU A 105 15.22 -39.44 13.17
N GLY A 106 15.50 -40.22 14.21
CA GLY A 106 16.84 -40.70 14.50
C GLY A 106 17.74 -39.55 15.00
N ASP A 107 19.07 -39.74 14.90
CA ASP A 107 20.07 -38.86 15.49
C ASP A 107 20.45 -37.66 14.61
N TYR A 108 20.03 -37.67 13.34
CA TYR A 108 20.56 -36.72 12.36
C TYR A 108 19.50 -35.95 11.59
N PHE A 109 18.24 -36.35 11.69
CA PHE A 109 17.19 -35.74 10.87
C PHE A 109 16.11 -35.08 11.72
N THR A 110 15.87 -33.79 11.48
CA THR A 110 14.83 -33.01 12.14
C THR A 110 13.88 -32.42 11.10
N VAL A 111 12.59 -32.49 11.38
CA VAL A 111 11.55 -31.82 10.58
C VAL A 111 10.76 -30.90 11.46
N GLU A 112 10.52 -29.67 10.98
CA GLU A 112 9.69 -28.69 11.63
C GLU A 112 8.56 -28.28 10.68
N ALA A 113 7.37 -28.13 11.20
CA ALA A 113 6.21 -27.65 10.45
C ALA A 113 5.38 -26.70 11.31
N GLY A 114 4.94 -25.61 10.73
CA GLY A 114 4.10 -24.65 11.42
C GLY A 114 4.34 -23.22 10.99
N LYS A 115 3.80 -22.29 11.77
CA LYS A 115 4.03 -20.85 11.62
C LYS A 115 5.29 -20.49 12.41
N MET A 116 6.36 -20.09 11.71
CA MET A 116 7.68 -19.89 12.32
C MET A 116 8.47 -18.74 11.69
N LYS A 117 9.48 -18.33 12.41
CA LYS A 117 10.53 -17.40 11.94
C LYS A 117 11.82 -18.19 11.78
N ILE A 118 12.52 -17.98 10.68
CA ILE A 118 13.86 -18.55 10.45
C ILE A 118 14.82 -17.44 10.08
N VAL A 119 16.07 -17.57 10.48
CA VAL A 119 17.12 -16.62 10.17
C VAL A 119 18.25 -17.32 9.44
N TRP A 120 18.56 -16.83 8.24
CA TRP A 120 19.74 -17.25 7.49
C TRP A 120 20.77 -16.14 7.46
N GLY A 121 22.04 -16.51 7.66
CA GLY A 121 23.14 -15.57 7.70
C GLY A 121 23.95 -15.68 9.00
N LYS A 122 25.00 -14.90 9.09
CA LYS A 122 25.92 -14.80 10.24
C LYS A 122 25.93 -13.40 10.89
N GLY A 123 25.20 -12.47 10.31
CA GLY A 123 24.98 -11.16 10.90
C GLY A 123 24.25 -11.24 12.23
N ASP A 124 24.33 -10.21 13.07
CA ASP A 124 23.57 -10.21 14.33
C ASP A 124 22.16 -9.66 14.16
N LYS A 125 22.07 -8.49 13.55
CA LYS A 125 20.82 -7.76 13.42
C LYS A 125 20.54 -7.32 11.98
N LEU A 126 21.51 -7.54 11.11
CA LEU A 126 21.48 -7.24 9.68
C LEU A 126 21.82 -8.50 8.91
N HIS A 127 21.09 -8.77 7.87
CA HIS A 127 21.30 -9.94 7.02
C HIS A 127 21.04 -9.60 5.55
N VAL A 128 21.79 -10.19 4.65
CA VAL A 128 21.52 -10.18 3.22
C VAL A 128 21.01 -11.53 2.70
N LEU A 129 21.07 -12.56 3.55
CA LEU A 129 20.67 -13.93 3.22
C LEU A 129 19.33 -14.35 3.79
N ASP A 130 18.75 -13.56 4.68
CA ASP A 130 17.48 -13.88 5.34
C ASP A 130 16.27 -13.45 4.49
N ASN A 131 15.76 -14.39 3.67
CA ASN A 131 14.79 -14.10 2.64
C ASN A 131 13.39 -14.70 2.87
N PHE A 132 13.18 -15.59 3.85
CA PHE A 132 11.91 -16.34 3.96
C PHE A 132 10.79 -15.54 4.63
N ASN A 133 11.07 -14.93 5.76
CA ASN A 133 10.11 -14.10 6.46
C ASN A 133 10.12 -12.67 5.90
N ALA A 134 8.99 -12.00 6.01
CA ALA A 134 8.87 -10.56 5.79
C ALA A 134 9.11 -9.79 7.08
N ASP A 135 9.24 -8.48 7.00
CA ASP A 135 9.39 -7.60 8.14
C ASP A 135 8.14 -6.71 8.34
N ASP A 136 7.82 -6.42 9.60
CA ASP A 136 6.79 -5.47 9.98
C ASP A 136 7.43 -4.13 10.37
N TYR A 137 7.35 -3.18 9.45
CA TYR A 137 7.80 -1.80 9.62
C TYR A 137 6.69 -0.84 10.05
N SER A 138 5.54 -1.33 10.49
CA SER A 138 4.43 -0.48 10.94
C SER A 138 4.80 0.40 12.15
N ASN A 139 5.80 -0.02 12.91
CA ASN A 139 6.41 0.73 13.99
C ASN A 139 7.87 1.12 13.67
N PHE A 140 8.17 1.40 12.41
CA PHE A 140 9.51 1.68 11.90
C PHE A 140 10.50 0.54 12.25
N ILE A 141 11.72 0.89 12.68
CA ILE A 141 12.76 -0.06 13.08
C ILE A 141 12.90 -0.18 14.61
N ILE A 142 11.89 0.28 15.36
CA ILE A 142 11.94 0.32 16.83
C ILE A 142 11.89 -1.07 17.46
N PRO A 143 11.04 -2.03 17.02
CA PRO A 143 11.09 -3.39 17.54
C PRO A 143 12.36 -4.12 17.12
N ASP A 144 12.76 -5.11 17.89
CA ASP A 144 13.90 -5.98 17.60
C ASP A 144 13.79 -6.66 16.23
N TYR A 145 14.94 -7.02 15.63
CA TYR A 145 14.97 -7.70 14.34
C TYR A 145 14.03 -8.92 14.32
N ILE A 146 14.13 -9.78 15.31
CA ILE A 146 13.30 -10.99 15.37
C ILE A 146 11.82 -10.67 15.66
N ASP A 147 11.55 -9.62 16.43
CA ASP A 147 10.19 -9.18 16.78
C ASP A 147 9.49 -8.52 15.60
N ARG A 148 10.24 -7.94 14.67
CA ARG A 148 9.69 -7.41 13.41
C ARG A 148 9.40 -8.51 12.38
N ARG A 149 10.02 -9.68 12.48
CA ARG A 149 9.82 -10.75 11.52
C ARG A 149 8.38 -11.24 11.55
N VAL A 150 7.73 -11.29 10.41
CA VAL A 150 6.39 -11.84 10.24
C VAL A 150 6.50 -13.36 10.14
N SER A 151 6.03 -14.06 11.16
CA SER A 151 6.04 -15.52 11.15
C SER A 151 5.16 -16.08 10.03
N THR A 152 5.64 -17.15 9.39
CA THR A 152 5.04 -17.65 8.15
C THR A 152 4.88 -19.17 8.22
N PRO A 153 3.79 -19.75 7.67
CA PRO A 153 3.66 -21.19 7.54
C PRO A 153 4.79 -21.77 6.69
N MET A 154 5.57 -22.67 7.27
CA MET A 154 6.74 -23.28 6.63
C MET A 154 6.84 -24.78 6.96
N LEU A 155 7.53 -25.48 6.09
CA LEU A 155 8.10 -26.81 6.32
C LEU A 155 9.62 -26.68 6.24
N ARG A 156 10.31 -27.06 7.31
CA ARG A 156 11.77 -27.05 7.41
C ARG A 156 12.27 -28.44 7.70
N ALA A 157 13.31 -28.88 7.00
CA ALA A 157 13.98 -30.16 7.21
C ALA A 157 15.47 -29.93 7.35
N VAL A 158 16.07 -30.52 8.37
CA VAL A 158 17.50 -30.37 8.68
C VAL A 158 18.14 -31.73 8.83
N ILE A 159 19.28 -31.94 8.18
CA ILE A 159 20.18 -33.06 8.37
C ILE A 159 21.45 -32.51 9.04
N SER A 160 21.74 -32.98 10.26
CA SER A 160 22.92 -32.59 11.02
C SER A 160 23.89 -33.76 11.15
N LEU A 161 25.10 -33.60 10.64
CA LEU A 161 26.15 -34.62 10.70
C LEU A 161 27.28 -34.12 11.62
N PRO A 162 27.79 -34.99 12.52
CA PRO A 162 28.80 -34.57 13.49
C PRO A 162 30.18 -34.25 12.86
N VAL A 163 30.41 -34.70 11.63
CA VAL A 163 31.65 -34.41 10.90
C VAL A 163 31.65 -32.94 10.46
N ALA A 164 32.57 -32.16 10.98
CA ALA A 164 32.73 -30.74 10.71
C ALA A 164 31.46 -29.93 11.02
N ASN A 165 30.62 -30.35 11.94
CA ASN A 165 29.30 -29.77 12.22
C ASN A 165 28.50 -29.49 10.92
N PHE A 166 28.53 -30.44 10.00
CA PHE A 166 27.94 -30.27 8.69
C PHE A 166 26.41 -30.39 8.78
N ASN A 167 25.71 -29.31 8.38
CA ASN A 167 24.26 -29.27 8.33
C ASN A 167 23.79 -29.01 6.91
N ILE A 168 22.73 -29.68 6.49
CA ILE A 168 21.96 -29.38 5.28
C ILE A 168 20.55 -29.06 5.71
N GLU A 169 20.07 -27.90 5.30
CA GLU A 169 18.73 -27.40 5.61
C GLU A 169 17.95 -27.18 4.31
N GLY A 170 16.68 -27.57 4.31
CA GLY A 170 15.73 -27.27 3.25
C GLY A 170 14.48 -26.62 3.83
N VAL A 171 13.99 -25.57 3.21
CA VAL A 171 12.81 -24.81 3.63
C VAL A 171 11.85 -24.65 2.47
N TYR A 172 10.57 -24.80 2.76
CA TYR A 172 9.47 -24.50 1.84
C TYR A 172 8.38 -23.72 2.56
N THR A 173 7.90 -22.63 1.93
CA THR A 173 6.68 -21.92 2.35
C THR A 173 5.72 -21.82 1.16
N PRO A 174 4.42 -22.15 1.34
CA PRO A 174 3.45 -22.14 0.25
C PRO A 174 2.95 -20.74 -0.14
N LEU A 175 3.23 -19.74 0.68
CA LEU A 175 2.71 -18.37 0.56
C LEU A 175 3.84 -17.35 0.50
N LEU A 176 3.55 -16.16 -0.02
CA LEU A 176 4.44 -15.00 0.05
C LEU A 176 4.05 -14.13 1.25
N PRO A 177 4.84 -14.12 2.34
CA PRO A 177 4.73 -13.06 3.31
C PRO A 177 5.26 -11.76 2.69
N THR A 178 4.57 -10.66 2.94
CA THR A 178 4.96 -9.34 2.43
C THR A 178 5.33 -8.41 3.56
N ASP A 179 6.26 -7.50 3.31
CA ASP A 179 6.60 -6.47 4.27
C ASP A 179 5.38 -5.60 4.58
N ARG A 180 5.26 -5.23 5.84
CA ARG A 180 4.16 -4.42 6.34
C ARG A 180 4.64 -3.03 6.69
N PHE A 181 3.83 -2.05 6.32
CA PHE A 181 4.08 -0.65 6.61
C PHE A 181 2.87 -0.01 7.27
N ALA A 182 3.09 1.01 8.07
CA ALA A 182 2.00 1.83 8.56
C ALA A 182 1.28 2.48 7.37
N THR A 183 -0.04 2.35 7.32
CA THR A 183 -0.89 2.97 6.30
C THR A 183 -1.42 4.33 6.74
N THR A 184 -1.37 4.62 8.03
CA THR A 184 -1.80 5.87 8.64
C THR A 184 -0.89 6.23 9.82
N GLY A 185 -0.85 7.49 10.15
CA GLY A 185 -0.12 7.99 11.31
C GLY A 185 1.33 8.34 10.99
N ARG A 186 2.09 8.54 12.05
CA ARG A 186 3.43 9.14 12.06
C ARG A 186 4.48 8.30 11.33
N TRP A 187 4.32 6.98 11.35
CA TRP A 187 5.27 6.04 10.77
C TRP A 187 4.97 5.61 9.33
N THR A 188 3.95 6.24 8.71
CA THR A 188 3.60 5.95 7.31
C THR A 188 4.73 6.38 6.38
N PRO A 189 5.26 5.48 5.52
CA PRO A 189 6.28 5.84 4.53
C PRO A 189 5.76 6.85 3.51
N ALA A 190 6.62 7.73 3.02
CA ALA A 190 6.28 8.70 1.98
C ALA A 190 5.78 8.01 0.69
N GLN A 191 6.31 6.83 0.38
CA GLN A 191 5.92 6.03 -0.78
C GLN A 191 4.48 5.53 -0.68
N VAL A 192 4.06 5.05 0.49
CA VAL A 192 2.67 4.62 0.75
C VAL A 192 1.72 5.80 0.64
N THR A 193 2.08 6.95 1.23
CA THR A 193 1.30 8.19 1.13
C THR A 193 1.19 8.65 -0.31
N GLY A 194 2.32 8.73 -1.03
CA GLY A 194 2.38 9.18 -2.42
C GLY A 194 1.61 8.26 -3.37
N LEU A 195 1.65 6.94 -3.18
CA LEU A 195 0.85 6.00 -3.94
C LEU A 195 -0.65 6.23 -3.71
N THR A 196 -1.05 6.33 -2.44
CA THR A 196 -2.45 6.57 -2.06
C THR A 196 -2.97 7.90 -2.63
N GLU A 197 -2.17 8.96 -2.53
CA GLU A 197 -2.50 10.26 -3.09
C GLU A 197 -2.61 10.22 -4.62
N SER A 198 -1.71 9.52 -5.29
CA SER A 198 -1.72 9.38 -6.75
C SER A 198 -2.98 8.65 -7.23
N VAL A 199 -3.28 7.49 -6.66
CA VAL A 199 -4.50 6.73 -6.98
C VAL A 199 -5.76 7.56 -6.71
N THR A 200 -5.82 8.21 -5.55
CA THR A 200 -6.98 9.04 -5.17
C THR A 200 -7.14 10.25 -6.09
N SER A 201 -6.05 10.90 -6.50
CA SER A 201 -6.10 12.09 -7.37
C SER A 201 -6.61 11.75 -8.77
N VAL A 202 -6.16 10.64 -9.35
CA VAL A 202 -6.65 10.14 -10.65
C VAL A 202 -8.13 9.80 -10.56
N ALA A 203 -8.53 9.00 -9.56
CA ALA A 203 -9.94 8.63 -9.38
C ALA A 203 -10.85 9.86 -9.19
N LYS A 204 -10.41 10.86 -8.41
CA LYS A 204 -11.17 12.12 -8.24
C LYS A 204 -11.27 12.92 -9.52
N ALA A 205 -10.23 12.97 -10.35
CA ALA A 205 -10.26 13.68 -11.62
C ALA A 205 -11.30 13.05 -12.57
N ASP A 206 -11.30 11.73 -12.71
CA ASP A 206 -12.25 11.03 -13.58
C ASP A 206 -13.70 11.18 -13.11
N VAL A 207 -13.94 11.11 -11.78
CA VAL A 207 -15.27 11.38 -11.21
C VAL A 207 -15.70 12.82 -11.45
N ALA A 208 -14.79 13.80 -11.35
CA ALA A 208 -15.08 15.20 -11.62
C ALA A 208 -15.42 15.45 -13.10
N ASP A 209 -14.76 14.76 -14.02
CA ASP A 209 -15.08 14.82 -15.45
C ASP A 209 -16.46 14.22 -15.74
N ALA A 210 -16.79 13.09 -15.14
CA ALA A 210 -18.14 12.50 -15.24
C ALA A 210 -19.22 13.43 -14.66
N PHE A 211 -18.95 14.08 -13.53
CA PHE A 211 -19.84 15.09 -12.94
C PHE A 211 -20.02 16.30 -13.85
N THR A 212 -18.95 16.78 -14.47
CA THR A 212 -18.99 17.91 -15.43
C THR A 212 -19.85 17.55 -16.64
N ARG A 213 -19.73 16.34 -17.18
CA ARG A 213 -20.58 15.84 -18.26
C ARG A 213 -22.06 15.80 -17.84
N TYR A 214 -22.36 15.28 -16.66
CA TYR A 214 -23.72 15.21 -16.13
C TYR A 214 -24.35 16.61 -15.94
N THR A 215 -23.60 17.54 -15.34
CA THR A 215 -24.09 18.93 -15.11
C THR A 215 -24.27 19.67 -16.42
N THR A 216 -23.38 19.49 -17.39
CA THR A 216 -23.48 20.08 -18.74
C THR A 216 -24.72 19.53 -19.48
N ALA A 217 -24.94 18.22 -19.46
CA ALA A 217 -26.13 17.61 -20.06
C ALA A 217 -27.42 18.16 -19.41
N THR A 218 -27.45 18.29 -18.10
CA THR A 218 -28.58 18.84 -17.34
C THR A 218 -28.87 20.29 -17.71
N ALA A 219 -27.84 21.14 -17.81
CA ALA A 219 -27.97 22.53 -18.21
C ALA A 219 -28.47 22.66 -19.68
N THR A 220 -27.92 21.83 -20.57
CA THR A 220 -28.38 21.73 -21.97
C THR A 220 -29.82 21.32 -22.06
N ALA A 221 -30.26 20.33 -21.29
CA ALA A 221 -31.65 19.90 -21.22
C ALA A 221 -32.56 21.05 -20.77
N GLY A 222 -32.18 21.79 -19.75
CA GLY A 222 -32.92 22.98 -19.30
C GLY A 222 -33.13 24.01 -20.42
N THR A 223 -32.05 24.32 -21.15
CA THR A 223 -32.05 25.28 -22.25
C THR A 223 -32.94 24.79 -23.41
N LEU A 224 -32.76 23.56 -23.87
CA LEU A 224 -33.53 22.98 -24.97
C LEU A 224 -35.02 22.87 -24.64
N ASN A 225 -35.36 22.48 -23.41
CA ASN A 225 -36.77 22.40 -22.96
C ASN A 225 -37.41 23.77 -22.91
N ALA A 226 -36.72 24.82 -22.43
CA ALA A 226 -37.22 26.18 -22.41
C ALA A 226 -37.46 26.71 -23.84
N LEU A 227 -36.49 26.56 -24.74
CA LEU A 227 -36.62 26.98 -26.14
C LEU A 227 -37.68 26.19 -26.89
N ASN A 228 -37.85 24.92 -26.61
CA ASN A 228 -38.95 24.10 -27.17
C ASN A 228 -40.32 24.57 -26.64
N ALA A 229 -40.45 24.89 -25.37
CA ALA A 229 -41.66 25.44 -24.79
C ALA A 229 -42.05 26.77 -25.45
N ASP A 230 -41.11 27.68 -25.66
CA ASP A 230 -41.34 28.93 -26.38
C ASP A 230 -41.77 28.68 -27.82
N TYR A 231 -41.12 27.75 -28.52
CA TYR A 231 -41.51 27.36 -29.87
C TYR A 231 -42.94 26.76 -29.91
N GLN A 232 -43.27 25.83 -29.01
CA GLN A 232 -44.61 25.23 -28.91
C GLN A 232 -45.69 26.29 -28.59
N ALA A 233 -45.39 27.24 -27.69
CA ALA A 233 -46.28 28.33 -27.37
C ALA A 233 -46.53 29.25 -28.59
N ALA A 234 -45.47 29.63 -29.30
CA ALA A 234 -45.58 30.44 -30.53
C ALA A 234 -46.33 29.68 -31.63
N GLN A 235 -46.10 28.38 -31.77
CA GLN A 235 -46.78 27.51 -32.72
C GLN A 235 -48.30 27.41 -32.40
N ALA A 236 -48.64 27.26 -31.12
CA ALA A 236 -50.05 27.19 -30.67
C ALA A 236 -50.79 28.53 -30.95
N ALA A 237 -50.13 29.66 -30.61
CA ALA A 237 -50.68 30.99 -30.87
C ALA A 237 -50.90 31.22 -32.36
N TYR A 238 -49.89 30.87 -33.19
CA TYR A 238 -49.98 30.96 -34.64
C TYR A 238 -51.10 30.05 -35.18
N LYS A 239 -51.15 28.76 -34.75
CA LYS A 239 -52.21 27.82 -35.18
C LYS A 239 -53.61 28.34 -34.82
N GLN A 240 -53.78 28.86 -33.61
CA GLN A 240 -55.08 29.43 -33.18
C GLN A 240 -55.45 30.66 -34.01
N ALA A 241 -54.52 31.53 -34.34
CA ALA A 241 -54.81 32.69 -35.20
C ALA A 241 -55.16 32.27 -36.63
N MET A 242 -54.45 31.28 -37.18
CA MET A 242 -54.77 30.74 -38.51
C MET A 242 -56.17 30.05 -38.55
N MET A 243 -56.53 29.29 -37.50
CA MET A 243 -57.87 28.68 -37.36
C MET A 243 -58.93 29.75 -37.29
N ASN A 244 -58.72 30.82 -36.51
CA ASN A 244 -59.69 31.96 -36.47
C ASN A 244 -59.81 32.65 -37.81
N ALA A 245 -58.73 32.87 -38.53
CA ALA A 245 -58.72 33.50 -39.84
C ALA A 245 -59.43 32.63 -40.89
N ALA A 246 -59.22 31.32 -40.89
CA ALA A 246 -59.86 30.36 -41.78
C ALA A 246 -61.37 30.29 -41.47
N ALA A 247 -61.75 30.24 -40.19
CA ALA A 247 -63.18 30.24 -39.79
C ALA A 247 -63.89 31.55 -40.19
N GLN A 248 -63.21 32.70 -40.00
CA GLN A 248 -63.69 34.00 -40.46
C GLN A 248 -63.89 34.02 -41.97
N ALA A 249 -62.96 33.46 -42.73
CA ALA A 249 -63.12 33.35 -44.20
C ALA A 249 -64.25 32.45 -44.60
N ALA A 250 -64.53 31.37 -43.87
CA ALA A 250 -65.60 30.41 -44.13
C ALA A 250 -67.03 30.97 -43.80
N VAL A 251 -67.11 31.70 -42.65
CA VAL A 251 -68.40 32.21 -42.15
C VAL A 251 -68.72 33.64 -42.66
N GLY A 252 -67.68 34.36 -43.06
CA GLY A 252 -67.81 35.74 -43.55
C GLY A 252 -68.15 36.74 -42.45
N ALA A 253 -69.08 37.69 -42.81
CA ALA A 253 -69.41 38.82 -41.92
C ALA A 253 -70.07 38.40 -40.59
N THR A 254 -70.71 37.23 -40.54
CA THR A 254 -71.30 36.71 -39.32
C THR A 254 -70.34 36.36 -38.23
N TRP A 255 -69.02 36.15 -38.55
CA TRP A 255 -67.99 35.83 -37.60
C TRP A 255 -67.78 36.91 -36.52
N SER A 256 -67.87 38.16 -36.93
CA SER A 256 -67.73 39.30 -36.02
C SER A 256 -68.83 39.44 -34.98
N SER A 257 -69.99 38.90 -35.24
CA SER A 257 -71.16 38.93 -34.34
C SER A 257 -71.29 37.71 -33.44
N MET A 258 -70.47 36.71 -33.62
CA MET A 258 -70.46 35.49 -32.77
C MET A 258 -69.77 35.79 -31.43
N THR A 259 -70.30 35.13 -30.36
CA THR A 259 -69.59 35.10 -29.06
C THR A 259 -68.33 34.25 -29.13
N ASP A 260 -67.40 34.43 -28.18
CA ASP A 260 -66.19 33.65 -28.19
C ASP A 260 -66.42 32.15 -27.96
N GLU A 261 -67.43 31.80 -27.19
CA GLU A 261 -67.91 30.43 -27.04
C GLU A 261 -68.43 29.85 -28.38
N ALA A 262 -69.24 30.62 -29.13
CA ALA A 262 -69.72 30.21 -30.42
C ALA A 262 -68.62 30.07 -31.47
N LYS A 263 -67.64 30.94 -31.46
CA LYS A 263 -66.42 30.85 -32.30
C LYS A 263 -65.61 29.60 -31.97
N SER A 264 -65.42 29.32 -30.70
CA SER A 264 -64.68 28.13 -30.23
C SER A 264 -65.40 26.84 -30.59
N ALA A 265 -66.73 26.82 -30.40
CA ALA A 265 -67.59 25.67 -30.80
C ALA A 265 -67.57 25.45 -32.32
N PHE A 266 -67.66 26.51 -33.14
CA PHE A 266 -67.54 26.41 -34.59
C PHE A 266 -66.21 25.84 -35.04
N ILE A 267 -65.11 26.33 -34.49
CA ILE A 267 -63.78 25.83 -34.79
C ILE A 267 -63.66 24.35 -34.41
N ALA A 268 -64.11 23.96 -33.23
CA ALA A 268 -64.04 22.58 -32.77
C ALA A 268 -64.89 21.63 -33.67
N ALA A 269 -66.09 22.10 -34.11
CA ALA A 269 -66.95 21.31 -34.97
C ALA A 269 -66.43 21.15 -36.40
N HIS A 270 -65.64 22.08 -36.91
CA HIS A 270 -65.14 22.11 -38.29
C HIS A 270 -63.64 22.01 -38.39
N GLN A 271 -62.98 21.49 -37.38
CA GLN A 271 -61.52 21.50 -37.25
C GLN A 271 -60.79 20.93 -38.49
N SER A 272 -61.18 19.77 -38.98
CA SER A 272 -60.61 19.10 -40.15
C SER A 272 -60.76 19.90 -41.44
N ASP A 273 -61.88 20.52 -41.61
CA ASP A 273 -62.19 21.32 -42.84
C ASP A 273 -61.38 22.63 -42.81
N LEU A 274 -61.26 23.24 -41.64
CA LEU A 274 -60.45 24.44 -41.44
C LEU A 274 -58.93 24.15 -41.57
N GLU A 275 -58.48 23.03 -41.09
CA GLU A 275 -57.06 22.60 -41.28
C GLU A 275 -56.77 22.36 -42.77
N ALA A 276 -57.65 21.72 -43.50
CA ALA A 276 -57.53 21.56 -44.94
C ALA A 276 -57.54 22.92 -45.69
N ALA A 277 -58.45 23.83 -45.30
CA ALA A 277 -58.53 25.18 -45.88
C ALA A 277 -57.26 25.98 -45.61
N ILE A 278 -56.64 25.85 -44.39
CA ILE A 278 -55.38 26.47 -44.04
C ILE A 278 -54.26 25.93 -44.93
N ALA A 279 -54.17 24.60 -45.11
CA ALA A 279 -53.15 23.99 -45.93
C ALA A 279 -53.13 24.52 -47.38
N VAL A 280 -54.34 24.74 -47.95
CA VAL A 280 -54.49 25.26 -49.32
C VAL A 280 -54.25 26.76 -49.42
N ASN A 281 -54.74 27.56 -48.43
CA ASN A 281 -54.73 29.01 -48.48
C ASN A 281 -53.75 29.69 -47.54
N LYS A 282 -52.75 29.03 -47.11
CA LYS A 282 -51.79 29.49 -46.08
C LYS A 282 -51.27 30.90 -46.32
N ALA A 283 -50.75 31.17 -47.50
CA ALA A 283 -50.12 32.48 -47.82
C ALA A 283 -51.17 33.62 -47.79
N ALA A 284 -52.39 33.37 -48.25
CA ALA A 284 -53.49 34.38 -48.23
C ALA A 284 -53.95 34.69 -46.79
N LEU A 285 -54.08 33.65 -45.96
CA LEU A 285 -54.44 33.77 -44.54
C LEU A 285 -53.35 34.47 -43.73
N GLU A 286 -52.06 34.18 -43.96
CA GLU A 286 -50.93 34.88 -43.35
C GLU A 286 -50.90 36.35 -43.75
N SER A 287 -51.15 36.69 -45.03
CA SER A 287 -51.23 38.07 -45.48
C SER A 287 -52.39 38.81 -44.81
N GLY A 288 -53.53 38.11 -44.65
CA GLY A 288 -54.72 38.63 -43.94
C GLY A 288 -54.44 38.90 -42.47
N LEU A 289 -53.74 37.96 -41.77
CA LEU A 289 -53.34 38.15 -40.42
C LEU A 289 -52.35 39.32 -40.26
N ALA A 290 -51.39 39.46 -41.17
CA ALA A 290 -50.45 40.58 -41.16
C ALA A 290 -51.17 41.90 -41.34
N SER A 291 -52.15 42.00 -42.28
CA SER A 291 -52.93 43.19 -42.51
C SER A 291 -53.84 43.53 -41.32
N ALA A 292 -54.28 42.55 -40.56
CA ALA A 292 -55.05 42.70 -39.32
C ALA A 292 -54.20 43.06 -38.07
N GLY A 293 -52.89 43.24 -38.23
CA GLY A 293 -51.98 43.56 -37.11
C GLY A 293 -51.43 42.37 -36.36
N TYR A 294 -51.68 41.11 -36.80
CA TYR A 294 -51.22 39.88 -36.17
C TYR A 294 -49.95 39.29 -36.83
N GLY A 295 -49.28 40.07 -37.71
CA GLY A 295 -48.08 39.61 -38.40
C GLY A 295 -46.91 39.23 -37.44
N TYR A 296 -46.92 39.78 -36.21
CA TYR A 296 -45.97 39.44 -35.17
C TYR A 296 -46.01 37.96 -34.76
N LEU A 297 -47.17 37.26 -34.92
CA LEU A 297 -47.31 35.85 -34.61
C LEU A 297 -46.44 34.99 -35.55
N ILE A 298 -46.40 35.36 -36.82
CA ILE A 298 -45.59 34.69 -37.84
C ILE A 298 -44.10 34.90 -37.51
N SER A 299 -43.73 36.15 -37.20
CA SER A 299 -42.36 36.49 -36.84
C SER A 299 -41.92 35.77 -35.55
N ASN A 300 -42.79 35.76 -34.53
CA ASN A 300 -42.51 35.08 -33.27
C ASN A 300 -42.27 33.59 -33.47
N LEU A 301 -43.09 32.93 -34.28
CA LEU A 301 -42.94 31.52 -34.62
C LEU A 301 -41.60 31.25 -35.32
N GLN A 302 -41.26 32.07 -36.32
CA GLN A 302 -39.99 31.95 -37.04
C GLN A 302 -38.78 32.14 -36.12
N VAL A 303 -38.82 33.18 -35.24
CA VAL A 303 -37.76 33.45 -34.28
C VAL A 303 -37.63 32.34 -33.24
N ALA A 304 -38.76 31.88 -32.67
CA ALA A 304 -38.74 30.79 -31.68
C ALA A 304 -38.22 29.48 -32.28
N TYR A 305 -38.69 29.11 -33.47
CA TYR A 305 -38.18 27.96 -34.21
C TYR A 305 -36.70 28.10 -34.53
N GLY A 306 -36.27 29.27 -35.02
CA GLY A 306 -34.88 29.53 -35.36
C GLY A 306 -33.95 29.36 -34.16
N LYS A 307 -34.34 29.87 -32.99
CA LYS A 307 -33.56 29.71 -31.73
C LYS A 307 -33.50 28.25 -31.32
N TYR A 308 -34.61 27.54 -31.29
CA TYR A 308 -34.67 26.12 -30.94
C TYR A 308 -33.83 25.28 -31.90
N ALA A 309 -34.03 25.44 -33.21
CA ALA A 309 -33.28 24.70 -34.23
C ALA A 309 -31.77 24.97 -34.19
N ALA A 310 -31.37 26.22 -33.92
CA ALA A 310 -29.96 26.56 -33.75
C ALA A 310 -29.34 25.87 -32.53
N ALA A 311 -30.04 25.88 -31.39
CA ALA A 311 -29.58 25.19 -30.19
C ALA A 311 -29.51 23.66 -30.38
N CYS A 312 -30.50 23.05 -31.08
CA CYS A 312 -30.44 21.63 -31.43
C CYS A 312 -29.22 21.29 -32.32
N LYS A 313 -28.93 22.17 -33.29
CA LYS A 313 -27.76 21.98 -34.17
C LYS A 313 -26.46 22.14 -33.44
N GLU A 314 -26.37 23.09 -32.54
CA GLU A 314 -25.17 23.37 -31.73
C GLU A 314 -24.86 22.22 -30.75
N THR A 315 -25.88 21.74 -30.06
CA THR A 315 -25.75 20.72 -29.02
C THR A 315 -25.77 19.29 -29.55
N GLY A 316 -26.32 19.05 -30.73
CA GLY A 316 -26.57 17.72 -31.30
C GLY A 316 -27.80 17.00 -30.71
N PHE A 317 -28.53 17.64 -29.78
CA PHE A 317 -29.70 17.08 -29.11
C PHE A 317 -30.99 17.86 -29.40
N THR A 318 -32.11 17.22 -29.13
CA THR A 318 -33.45 17.83 -29.14
C THR A 318 -34.06 17.76 -27.73
N ALA A 319 -35.14 18.50 -27.48
CA ALA A 319 -35.86 18.40 -26.21
C ALA A 319 -36.36 16.99 -25.91
N ASP A 320 -36.60 16.18 -26.94
CA ASP A 320 -37.15 14.81 -26.79
C ASP A 320 -36.04 13.80 -26.36
N ASN A 321 -34.82 13.95 -26.88
CA ASN A 321 -33.76 12.96 -26.67
C ASN A 321 -32.68 13.36 -25.63
N ILE A 322 -32.58 14.64 -25.25
CA ILE A 322 -31.61 15.11 -24.28
C ILE A 322 -31.79 14.46 -22.89
N SER A 323 -33.03 14.06 -22.54
CA SER A 323 -33.30 13.41 -21.26
C SER A 323 -32.57 12.06 -21.11
N ASP A 324 -32.35 11.36 -22.20
CA ASP A 324 -31.63 10.08 -22.19
C ASP A 324 -30.12 10.30 -21.97
N GLU A 325 -29.57 11.38 -22.55
CA GLU A 325 -28.17 11.77 -22.27
C GLU A 325 -28.00 12.18 -20.81
N VAL A 326 -28.94 12.95 -20.23
CA VAL A 326 -28.89 13.31 -18.79
C VAL A 326 -28.91 12.08 -17.92
N LYS A 327 -29.79 11.10 -18.21
CA LYS A 327 -29.86 9.84 -17.46
C LYS A 327 -28.58 9.04 -17.61
N ALA A 328 -28.05 8.90 -18.83
CA ALA A 328 -26.82 8.16 -19.10
C ALA A 328 -25.63 8.79 -18.38
N ALA A 329 -25.43 10.10 -18.50
CA ALA A 329 -24.36 10.81 -17.84
C ALA A 329 -24.47 10.74 -16.30
N GLY A 330 -25.70 10.86 -15.77
CA GLY A 330 -25.96 10.74 -14.34
C GLY A 330 -25.68 9.33 -13.82
N THR A 331 -26.04 8.29 -14.56
CA THR A 331 -25.75 6.90 -14.20
C THR A 331 -24.25 6.65 -14.18
N ILE A 332 -23.52 7.10 -15.20
CA ILE A 332 -22.06 6.98 -15.26
C ILE A 332 -21.40 7.68 -14.05
N TYR A 333 -21.79 8.93 -13.79
CA TYR A 333 -21.26 9.69 -12.66
C TYR A 333 -21.47 8.97 -11.32
N MET A 334 -22.70 8.53 -11.03
CA MET A 334 -23.02 7.85 -9.77
C MET A 334 -22.25 6.54 -9.63
N TYR A 335 -22.13 5.78 -10.70
CA TYR A 335 -21.40 4.52 -10.72
C TYR A 335 -19.89 4.72 -10.50
N MET A 336 -19.27 5.69 -11.19
CA MET A 336 -17.87 6.02 -10.99
C MET A 336 -17.60 6.53 -9.58
N LEU A 337 -18.50 7.34 -9.01
CA LEU A 337 -18.40 7.82 -7.64
C LEU A 337 -18.46 6.67 -6.62
N GLU A 338 -19.36 5.70 -6.81
CA GLU A 338 -19.47 4.52 -5.96
C GLU A 338 -18.18 3.68 -6.03
N ASN A 339 -17.67 3.43 -7.23
CA ASN A 339 -16.42 2.66 -7.42
C ASN A 339 -15.19 3.40 -6.86
N ALA A 340 -15.11 4.73 -6.99
CA ALA A 340 -14.05 5.51 -6.38
C ALA A 340 -14.06 5.44 -4.84
N ASN A 341 -15.26 5.46 -4.26
CA ASN A 341 -15.42 5.28 -2.82
C ASN A 341 -15.04 3.84 -2.38
N ALA A 342 -15.40 2.83 -3.17
CA ALA A 342 -15.01 1.44 -2.91
C ALA A 342 -13.49 1.25 -3.00
N LEU A 343 -12.83 1.83 -4.00
CA LEU A 343 -11.38 1.79 -4.15
C LEU A 343 -10.66 2.46 -2.95
N SER A 344 -11.23 3.54 -2.44
CA SER A 344 -10.68 4.23 -1.26
C SER A 344 -10.91 3.44 0.04
N ALA A 345 -12.00 2.69 0.13
CA ALA A 345 -12.36 1.91 1.30
C ALA A 345 -11.58 0.57 1.38
N ASP A 346 -11.28 -0.02 0.24
CA ASP A 346 -10.51 -1.26 0.13
C ASP A 346 -9.35 -1.10 -0.87
N PRO A 347 -8.20 -0.60 -0.41
CA PRO A 347 -7.03 -0.45 -1.27
C PRO A 347 -6.37 -1.79 -1.62
N THR A 348 -6.80 -2.92 -1.05
CA THR A 348 -6.19 -4.24 -1.34
C THR A 348 -6.44 -4.69 -2.77
N VAL A 349 -7.45 -4.16 -3.43
CA VAL A 349 -7.80 -4.48 -4.83
C VAL A 349 -6.67 -4.17 -5.83
N ILE A 350 -5.74 -3.26 -5.48
CA ILE A 350 -4.59 -2.92 -6.34
C ILE A 350 -3.47 -3.95 -6.27
N TYR A 351 -3.45 -4.82 -5.23
CA TYR A 351 -2.43 -5.85 -5.06
C TYR A 351 -2.81 -7.14 -5.79
N PRO A 352 -1.83 -7.92 -6.25
CA PRO A 352 -2.08 -9.27 -6.76
C PRO A 352 -2.60 -10.19 -5.67
N ASP A 353 -3.31 -11.27 -6.06
CA ASP A 353 -3.72 -12.33 -5.13
C ASP A 353 -2.51 -13.20 -4.75
N MET A 354 -1.97 -12.96 -3.56
CA MET A 354 -0.81 -13.66 -3.02
C MET A 354 -1.16 -14.97 -2.31
N TRP A 355 -2.44 -15.24 -2.07
CA TRP A 355 -2.92 -16.46 -1.41
C TRP A 355 -3.00 -17.67 -2.36
N THR A 356 -2.08 -17.72 -3.33
CA THR A 356 -2.00 -18.78 -4.33
C THR A 356 -0.65 -19.50 -4.25
N LEU A 357 -0.63 -20.78 -4.58
CA LEU A 357 0.60 -21.57 -4.63
C LEU A 357 1.63 -21.06 -5.66
N LYS A 358 1.23 -20.16 -6.57
CA LYS A 358 2.12 -19.44 -7.48
C LYS A 358 3.25 -18.73 -6.72
N TYR A 359 2.94 -18.18 -5.56
CA TYR A 359 3.87 -17.45 -4.72
C TYR A 359 4.63 -18.30 -3.71
N GLY A 360 4.59 -19.63 -3.87
CA GLY A 360 5.40 -20.54 -3.06
C GLY A 360 6.89 -20.26 -3.20
N GLN A 361 7.62 -20.45 -2.10
CA GLN A 361 9.06 -20.17 -2.00
C GLN A 361 9.78 -21.39 -1.45
N PHE A 362 11.01 -21.62 -1.88
CA PHE A 362 11.84 -22.67 -1.34
C PHE A 362 13.32 -22.28 -1.31
N GLY A 363 14.07 -22.94 -0.48
CA GLY A 363 15.51 -22.75 -0.44
C GLY A 363 16.23 -23.89 0.26
N GLY A 364 17.54 -23.87 0.12
CA GLY A 364 18.44 -24.81 0.76
C GLY A 364 19.70 -24.12 1.25
N ARG A 365 20.23 -24.58 2.36
CA ARG A 365 21.47 -24.07 2.98
C ARG A 365 22.32 -25.25 3.42
N ALA A 366 23.63 -25.15 3.21
CA ALA A 366 24.60 -26.07 3.78
C ALA A 366 25.61 -25.27 4.59
N THR A 367 25.84 -25.68 5.83
CA THR A 367 26.80 -25.05 6.75
C THR A 367 27.80 -26.06 7.30
N TRP A 368 29.02 -25.64 7.58
CA TRP A 368 30.07 -26.47 8.15
C TRP A 368 31.12 -25.64 8.88
N THR A 369 31.85 -26.29 9.78
CA THR A 369 32.92 -25.68 10.58
C THR A 369 34.27 -26.32 10.23
N LEU A 370 35.25 -25.51 9.88
CA LEU A 370 36.65 -25.93 9.66
C LEU A 370 37.56 -25.21 10.66
N GLY A 371 37.89 -25.86 11.75
CA GLY A 371 38.67 -25.27 12.83
C GLY A 371 37.90 -24.16 13.54
N GLN A 372 38.30 -22.91 13.37
CA GLN A 372 37.63 -21.72 13.92
C GLN A 372 36.80 -20.98 12.87
N LEU A 373 36.73 -21.51 11.66
CA LEU A 373 36.00 -20.88 10.55
C LEU A 373 34.70 -21.62 10.33
N ASP A 374 33.58 -20.96 10.58
CA ASP A 374 32.24 -21.38 10.21
C ASP A 374 31.90 -20.82 8.83
N MET A 375 31.37 -21.67 7.98
CA MET A 375 31.01 -21.30 6.61
C MET A 375 29.65 -21.85 6.23
N GLY A 376 29.03 -21.19 5.25
CA GLY A 376 27.80 -21.68 4.64
C GLY A 376 27.62 -21.19 3.23
N ILE A 377 26.81 -21.95 2.50
CA ILE A 377 26.29 -21.56 1.19
C ILE A 377 24.79 -21.78 1.19
N SER A 378 24.07 -20.93 0.48
CA SER A 378 22.62 -20.98 0.43
C SER A 378 22.08 -20.66 -0.96
N TYR A 379 20.91 -21.18 -1.22
CA TYR A 379 20.10 -20.86 -2.38
C TYR A 379 18.66 -20.61 -1.94
N TYR A 380 18.09 -19.51 -2.39
CA TYR A 380 16.70 -19.17 -2.19
C TYR A 380 16.04 -18.91 -3.55
N ASN A 381 14.81 -19.37 -3.71
CA ASN A 381 13.94 -19.08 -4.84
C ASN A 381 12.58 -18.65 -4.32
N GLY A 382 12.20 -17.45 -4.61
CA GLY A 382 10.96 -16.84 -4.16
C GLY A 382 10.72 -15.49 -4.79
N TRP A 383 10.39 -14.51 -3.96
CA TRP A 383 9.91 -13.20 -4.39
C TRP A 383 10.46 -12.11 -3.50
N TYR A 384 10.58 -10.89 -4.02
CA TYR A 384 10.76 -9.71 -3.19
C TYR A 384 9.57 -9.56 -2.23
N LYS A 385 9.81 -9.01 -1.05
CA LYS A 385 8.77 -8.85 0.00
C LYS A 385 8.00 -7.55 -0.15
N GLN A 386 8.55 -6.61 -0.91
CA GLN A 386 7.93 -5.33 -1.24
C GLN A 386 7.42 -5.37 -2.69
N PRO A 387 6.28 -4.73 -2.98
CA PRO A 387 5.75 -4.71 -4.32
C PRO A 387 6.50 -3.72 -5.19
N SER A 388 6.69 -4.05 -6.45
CA SER A 388 7.05 -3.12 -7.52
C SER A 388 5.80 -2.39 -8.04
N VAL A 389 5.98 -1.14 -8.49
CA VAL A 389 4.90 -0.27 -8.96
C VAL A 389 5.11 0.03 -10.43
N ASN A 390 4.25 -0.47 -11.30
CA ASN A 390 4.24 -0.10 -12.71
C ASN A 390 3.33 1.11 -12.94
N ALA A 391 3.94 2.31 -12.99
CA ALA A 391 3.20 3.56 -13.12
C ALA A 391 2.41 3.68 -14.44
N GLU A 392 2.84 3.02 -15.52
CA GLU A 392 2.13 3.03 -16.80
C GLU A 392 0.79 2.31 -16.74
N LYS A 393 0.67 1.30 -15.87
CA LYS A 393 -0.58 0.54 -15.67
C LYS A 393 -1.55 1.22 -14.71
N MET A 394 -1.11 2.17 -13.90
CA MET A 394 -1.93 2.76 -12.82
C MET A 394 -3.18 3.46 -13.37
N ILE A 395 -3.02 4.36 -14.35
CA ILE A 395 -4.16 5.09 -14.93
C ILE A 395 -5.11 4.14 -15.67
N PRO A 396 -4.66 3.24 -16.56
CA PRO A 396 -5.53 2.24 -17.18
C PRO A 396 -6.31 1.38 -16.18
N PHE A 397 -5.66 0.95 -15.10
CA PHE A 397 -6.32 0.20 -14.04
C PHE A 397 -7.46 1.00 -13.39
N ILE A 398 -7.17 2.25 -12.97
CA ILE A 398 -8.16 3.10 -12.29
C ILE A 398 -9.36 3.34 -13.21
N ASN A 399 -9.12 3.69 -14.48
CA ASN A 399 -10.19 3.92 -15.45
C ASN A 399 -11.07 2.68 -15.64
N LYS A 400 -10.46 1.51 -15.77
CA LYS A 400 -11.15 0.23 -15.91
C LYS A 400 -11.97 -0.11 -14.67
N TYR A 401 -11.40 0.11 -13.48
CA TYR A 401 -12.06 -0.10 -12.20
C TYR A 401 -13.26 0.84 -12.02
N LEU A 402 -13.09 2.13 -12.29
CA LEU A 402 -14.17 3.12 -12.18
C LEU A 402 -15.30 2.86 -13.17
N ALA A 403 -14.98 2.32 -14.35
CA ALA A 403 -15.98 1.89 -15.33
C ALA A 403 -16.72 0.58 -14.94
N GLY A 404 -16.28 -0.10 -13.87
CA GLY A 404 -16.83 -1.39 -13.40
C GLY A 404 -16.52 -2.55 -14.33
N GLU A 405 -15.47 -2.46 -15.09
CA GLU A 405 -15.01 -3.55 -15.92
C GLU A 405 -14.32 -4.62 -15.07
N THR A 406 -14.27 -5.84 -15.58
CA THR A 406 -13.59 -6.94 -14.88
C THR A 406 -12.10 -6.67 -14.81
N ILE A 407 -11.55 -6.60 -13.60
CA ILE A 407 -10.12 -6.49 -13.34
C ILE A 407 -9.50 -7.87 -13.32
N THR A 408 -8.43 -8.05 -14.08
CA THR A 408 -7.60 -9.27 -14.10
C THR A 408 -6.27 -9.03 -13.38
N GLU A 409 -5.53 -10.09 -13.07
CA GLU A 409 -4.18 -9.97 -12.46
C GLU A 409 -3.20 -9.18 -13.36
N GLU A 410 -3.37 -9.23 -14.68
CA GLU A 410 -2.53 -8.50 -15.63
C GLU A 410 -2.81 -6.99 -15.66
N ASP A 411 -4.01 -6.59 -15.26
CA ASP A 411 -4.39 -5.18 -15.17
C ASP A 411 -3.76 -4.49 -13.96
N LYS A 412 -3.42 -5.23 -12.92
CA LYS A 412 -2.88 -4.68 -11.67
C LYS A 412 -1.54 -4.02 -11.90
N PHE A 413 -1.35 -2.88 -11.27
CA PHE A 413 -0.13 -2.09 -11.41
C PHE A 413 0.88 -2.33 -10.27
N LEU A 414 0.48 -3.06 -9.21
CA LEU A 414 1.40 -3.60 -8.21
C LEU A 414 1.70 -5.06 -8.53
N ALA A 415 2.96 -5.43 -8.43
CA ALA A 415 3.44 -6.79 -8.65
C ALA A 415 4.52 -7.13 -7.61
N TYR A 416 4.76 -8.43 -7.41
CA TYR A 416 5.91 -8.91 -6.66
C TYR A 416 6.85 -9.61 -7.63
N ASP A 417 8.09 -9.15 -7.68
CA ASP A 417 9.08 -9.66 -8.61
C ASP A 417 9.73 -10.93 -8.09
N LYS A 418 10.05 -11.84 -9.01
CA LYS A 418 10.81 -13.03 -8.66
C LYS A 418 12.22 -12.69 -8.23
N LYS A 419 12.69 -13.44 -7.26
CA LYS A 419 14.04 -13.30 -6.70
C LYS A 419 14.64 -14.67 -6.46
N GLN A 420 15.82 -14.89 -7.04
CA GLN A 420 16.68 -16.00 -6.70
C GLN A 420 17.94 -15.45 -6.02
N THR A 421 18.26 -15.95 -4.84
CA THR A 421 19.46 -15.51 -4.11
C THR A 421 20.45 -16.65 -3.98
N PHE A 422 21.67 -16.42 -4.44
CA PHE A 422 22.83 -17.28 -4.21
C PHE A 422 23.67 -16.66 -3.11
N GLY A 423 23.78 -17.36 -2.00
CA GLY A 423 24.38 -16.84 -0.78
C GLY A 423 25.64 -17.56 -0.36
N ALA A 424 26.55 -16.83 0.26
CA ALA A 424 27.70 -17.35 0.99
C ALA A 424 27.86 -16.62 2.31
N GLU A 425 28.24 -17.32 3.35
CA GLU A 425 28.44 -16.75 4.68
C GLU A 425 29.69 -17.33 5.34
N ALA A 426 30.32 -16.53 6.20
CA ALA A 426 31.44 -16.99 7.00
C ALA A 426 31.52 -16.22 8.31
N SER A 427 31.98 -16.90 9.37
CA SER A 427 32.35 -16.28 10.63
C SER A 427 33.58 -16.94 11.23
N THR A 428 34.42 -16.15 11.94
CA THR A 428 35.63 -16.65 12.59
C THR A 428 36.03 -15.73 13.70
N ILE A 429 36.76 -16.29 14.66
CA ILE A 429 37.44 -15.51 15.73
C ILE A 429 38.88 -15.27 15.31
N LEU A 430 39.27 -14.00 15.21
CA LEU A 430 40.64 -13.61 14.95
C LEU A 430 41.14 -12.68 16.08
N TRP A 431 42.03 -13.19 16.91
CA TRP A 431 42.49 -12.54 18.16
C TRP A 431 41.31 -12.30 19.13
N HIS A 432 40.89 -11.05 19.23
CA HIS A 432 39.75 -10.63 20.07
C HIS A 432 38.55 -10.18 19.28
N PHE A 433 38.62 -10.27 17.94
CA PHE A 433 37.52 -9.91 17.05
C PHE A 433 36.75 -11.14 16.65
N ASN A 434 35.46 -11.11 16.81
CA ASN A 434 34.56 -12.06 16.20
C ASN A 434 34.13 -11.46 14.87
N LEU A 435 34.66 -11.97 13.77
CA LEU A 435 34.46 -11.48 12.42
C LEU A 435 33.34 -12.27 11.74
N ARG A 436 32.51 -11.59 10.98
CA ARG A 436 31.44 -12.19 10.21
C ARG A 436 31.24 -11.51 8.87
N GLY A 437 30.75 -12.28 7.89
CA GLY A 437 30.45 -11.77 6.56
C GLY A 437 29.40 -12.58 5.87
N GLU A 438 28.61 -11.90 5.06
CA GLU A 438 27.61 -12.48 4.16
C GLU A 438 27.78 -11.89 2.78
N PHE A 439 27.45 -12.67 1.78
CA PHE A 439 27.41 -12.26 0.38
C PHE A 439 26.19 -12.85 -0.29
N ALA A 440 25.43 -12.04 -1.03
CA ALA A 440 24.25 -12.41 -1.80
C ALA A 440 24.38 -11.93 -3.23
N TYR A 441 24.13 -12.81 -4.19
CA TYR A 441 23.83 -12.45 -5.57
C TYR A 441 22.35 -12.67 -5.81
N ASN A 442 21.61 -11.61 -6.10
CA ASN A 442 20.18 -11.63 -6.40
C ASN A 442 19.96 -11.60 -7.89
N LEU A 443 19.34 -12.64 -8.42
CA LEU A 443 18.94 -12.79 -9.81
C LEU A 443 17.43 -12.58 -9.90
N THR A 444 17.01 -11.72 -10.81
CA THR A 444 15.60 -11.37 -11.08
C THR A 444 15.19 -11.78 -12.49
N ASP A 445 13.94 -11.54 -12.86
CA ASP A 445 13.45 -11.81 -14.20
C ASP A 445 13.99 -10.79 -15.22
N ASP A 446 14.39 -9.59 -14.82
CA ASP A 446 15.05 -8.59 -15.68
C ASP A 446 16.57 -8.75 -15.67
N VAL A 447 17.05 -9.78 -16.37
CA VAL A 447 18.49 -10.08 -16.48
C VAL A 447 19.26 -8.97 -17.21
N ASP A 448 18.60 -8.27 -18.12
CA ASP A 448 19.23 -7.23 -18.95
C ASP A 448 19.17 -5.84 -18.29
N GLY A 449 18.37 -5.67 -17.24
CA GLY A 449 18.27 -4.43 -16.49
C GLY A 449 17.58 -3.30 -17.26
N THR A 450 16.69 -3.64 -18.19
CA THR A 450 16.07 -2.68 -19.12
C THR A 450 14.61 -2.37 -18.79
N ASP A 451 13.98 -3.14 -17.91
CA ASP A 451 12.60 -2.91 -17.48
C ASP A 451 12.59 -2.04 -16.22
N PRO A 452 12.16 -0.77 -16.29
CA PRO A 452 12.17 0.13 -15.14
C PRO A 452 11.15 -0.24 -14.05
N TRP A 453 10.29 -1.23 -14.30
CA TRP A 453 9.21 -1.66 -13.39
C TRP A 453 9.50 -3.00 -12.71
N VAL A 454 10.64 -3.61 -12.99
CA VAL A 454 11.10 -4.88 -12.42
C VAL A 454 12.45 -4.67 -11.75
N HIS A 455 12.66 -5.26 -10.58
CA HIS A 455 13.95 -5.19 -9.89
C HIS A 455 15.09 -5.74 -10.74
N ASN A 456 16.21 -5.00 -10.79
CA ASN A 456 17.43 -5.42 -11.43
C ASN A 456 18.13 -6.51 -10.60
N ASN A 457 19.03 -7.24 -11.24
CA ASN A 457 19.99 -8.07 -10.53
C ASN A 457 20.84 -7.22 -9.59
N SER A 458 21.17 -7.73 -8.42
CA SER A 458 21.95 -6.99 -7.42
C SER A 458 22.94 -7.88 -6.69
N ILE A 459 23.94 -7.24 -6.09
CA ILE A 459 24.87 -7.85 -5.15
C ILE A 459 24.61 -7.22 -3.79
N GLY A 460 24.40 -8.05 -2.78
CA GLY A 460 24.32 -7.64 -1.38
C GLY A 460 25.49 -8.20 -0.59
N TRP A 461 25.97 -7.47 0.40
CA TRP A 461 26.99 -7.93 1.32
C TRP A 461 26.75 -7.41 2.73
N LEU A 462 27.32 -8.12 3.68
CA LEU A 462 27.45 -7.69 5.06
C LEU A 462 28.86 -8.05 5.52
N GLY A 463 29.51 -7.10 6.18
CA GLY A 463 30.77 -7.31 6.87
C GLY A 463 30.68 -6.74 8.27
N GLY A 464 31.11 -7.49 9.28
CA GLY A 464 31.01 -7.01 10.65
C GLY A 464 31.98 -7.67 11.60
N PHE A 465 32.10 -7.03 12.76
CA PHE A 465 32.86 -7.56 13.88
C PHE A 465 32.23 -7.14 15.20
N ASP A 466 32.49 -7.93 16.23
CA ASP A 466 32.32 -7.53 17.61
C ASP A 466 33.60 -7.76 18.39
N ILE A 467 33.80 -6.95 19.42
CA ILE A 467 34.96 -6.99 20.29
C ILE A 467 34.59 -6.61 21.72
N ASP A 468 35.06 -7.40 22.67
CA ASP A 468 34.98 -7.06 24.08
C ASP A 468 36.07 -6.04 24.42
N LEU A 469 35.65 -4.91 24.99
CA LEU A 469 36.55 -3.83 25.39
C LEU A 469 37.07 -4.06 26.83
N PRO A 470 38.28 -3.62 27.15
CA PRO A 470 38.94 -3.93 28.44
C PRO A 470 38.39 -3.10 29.63
N PHE A 471 37.16 -2.62 29.55
CA PHE A 471 36.53 -1.82 30.61
C PHE A 471 35.02 -2.08 30.69
N ALA A 472 34.51 -2.11 31.91
CA ALA A 472 33.08 -2.10 32.23
C ALA A 472 32.21 -3.14 31.48
N ASN A 473 32.78 -4.32 31.22
CA ASN A 473 32.11 -5.37 30.40
C ASN A 473 31.54 -4.82 29.09
N ALA A 474 32.21 -3.84 28.48
CA ALA A 474 31.73 -3.22 27.28
C ALA A 474 31.99 -4.09 26.05
N ASN A 475 31.01 -4.22 25.19
CA ASN A 475 31.13 -4.84 23.87
C ASN A 475 30.82 -3.81 22.80
N LEU A 476 31.61 -3.79 21.74
CA LEU A 476 31.38 -2.97 20.55
C LEU A 476 31.14 -3.90 19.37
N ASN A 477 29.95 -3.82 18.82
CA ASN A 477 29.56 -4.46 17.56
C ASN A 477 29.50 -3.42 16.44
N VAL A 478 30.13 -3.69 15.32
CA VAL A 478 30.08 -2.84 14.12
C VAL A 478 29.80 -3.71 12.92
N GLN A 479 28.79 -3.33 12.15
CA GLN A 479 28.41 -4.00 10.91
C GLN A 479 28.23 -2.97 9.79
N GLU A 480 28.66 -3.32 8.61
CA GLU A 480 28.34 -2.63 7.37
C GLU A 480 27.52 -3.56 6.50
N ILE A 481 26.40 -3.07 5.99
CA ILE A 481 25.56 -3.74 5.02
C ILE A 481 25.47 -2.88 3.77
N GLY A 482 25.66 -3.50 2.62
CA GLY A 482 25.60 -2.81 1.34
C GLY A 482 24.84 -3.57 0.29
N THR A 483 24.31 -2.81 -0.66
CA THR A 483 23.70 -3.33 -1.88
C THR A 483 24.22 -2.55 -3.07
N TYR A 484 24.50 -3.25 -4.17
CA TYR A 484 24.85 -2.66 -5.45
C TYR A 484 23.96 -3.22 -6.56
N VAL A 485 23.25 -2.34 -7.25
CA VAL A 485 22.35 -2.67 -8.35
C VAL A 485 23.17 -2.84 -9.64
N LEU A 486 23.05 -4.00 -10.28
CA LEU A 486 23.76 -4.30 -11.52
C LEU A 486 22.98 -3.73 -12.71
N LYS A 487 23.71 -3.23 -13.72
CA LYS A 487 23.14 -2.63 -14.94
C LYS A 487 22.12 -1.50 -14.66
N GLY A 488 22.26 -0.80 -13.56
CA GLY A 488 21.38 0.32 -13.23
C GLY A 488 21.45 1.44 -14.28
N GLU A 489 22.56 1.56 -15.02
CA GLU A 489 22.75 2.50 -16.13
C GLU A 489 21.87 2.22 -17.35
N GLU A 490 21.38 1.00 -17.51
CA GLU A 490 20.46 0.60 -18.58
C GLU A 490 19.01 0.96 -18.28
N CYS A 491 18.70 1.26 -17.02
CA CYS A 491 17.36 1.65 -16.60
C CYS A 491 17.05 3.12 -16.93
N ASP A 492 15.75 3.42 -17.09
CA ASP A 492 15.28 4.80 -17.15
C ASP A 492 15.46 5.48 -15.77
N LYS A 493 15.42 6.83 -15.76
CA LYS A 493 15.53 7.66 -14.56
C LYS A 493 14.46 7.39 -13.48
N ASN A 494 13.38 6.74 -13.85
CA ASN A 494 12.31 6.33 -12.94
C ASN A 494 12.38 4.84 -12.58
N ALA A 495 13.51 4.19 -12.83
CA ALA A 495 13.71 2.79 -12.50
C ALA A 495 13.50 2.52 -11.01
N LEU A 496 12.98 1.33 -10.72
CA LEU A 496 12.60 0.91 -9.38
C LEU A 496 13.78 0.91 -8.39
N ASP A 497 14.95 0.49 -8.85
CA ASP A 497 16.14 0.26 -8.02
C ASP A 497 17.17 1.39 -8.07
N VAL A 498 16.89 2.50 -8.75
CA VAL A 498 17.87 3.55 -8.99
C VAL A 498 17.41 4.86 -8.38
N ASP A 499 18.17 5.40 -7.43
CA ASP A 499 17.98 6.74 -6.88
C ASP A 499 18.97 7.73 -7.50
N TYR A 500 18.48 8.55 -8.42
CA TYR A 500 19.28 9.57 -9.09
C TYR A 500 19.61 10.78 -8.24
N GLY A 501 18.98 10.92 -7.08
CA GLY A 501 19.27 12.01 -6.15
C GLY A 501 20.62 11.85 -5.45
N VAL A 502 21.09 10.60 -5.32
CA VAL A 502 22.31 10.26 -4.60
C VAL A 502 23.34 9.60 -5.51
N ASN A 503 23.54 8.32 -5.40
CA ASN A 503 24.49 7.57 -6.24
C ASN A 503 23.84 6.32 -6.82
N GLY A 504 22.69 6.47 -7.39
CA GLY A 504 21.83 5.55 -8.11
C GLY A 504 21.98 4.04 -7.98
N TYR A 505 23.18 3.50 -7.77
CA TYR A 505 23.45 2.06 -7.88
C TYR A 505 23.86 1.41 -6.55
N SER A 506 24.17 2.17 -5.52
CA SER A 506 24.76 1.69 -4.27
C SER A 506 24.01 2.25 -3.08
N ASN A 507 23.78 1.41 -2.09
CA ASN A 507 23.21 1.81 -0.81
C ASN A 507 23.96 1.09 0.31
N ASN A 508 24.70 1.84 1.11
CA ASN A 508 25.54 1.31 2.19
C ASN A 508 25.16 1.93 3.53
N LYS A 509 25.06 1.10 4.56
CA LYS A 509 24.73 1.52 5.92
C LYS A 509 25.72 0.91 6.91
N ILE A 510 26.19 1.73 7.85
CA ILE A 510 27.00 1.30 8.96
C ILE A 510 26.17 1.32 10.23
N ALA A 511 26.20 0.22 10.96
CA ALA A 511 25.61 0.07 12.28
C ALA A 511 26.70 -0.11 13.32
N ALA A 512 26.64 0.63 14.41
CA ALA A 512 27.51 0.45 15.56
C ALA A 512 26.68 0.36 16.84
N ILE A 513 26.89 -0.68 17.62
CA ILE A 513 26.21 -0.93 18.88
C ILE A 513 27.26 -1.02 19.97
N LEU A 514 27.15 -0.16 20.97
CA LEU A 514 27.98 -0.20 22.16
C LEU A 514 27.11 -0.56 23.36
N THR A 515 27.37 -1.72 23.93
CA THR A 515 26.72 -2.19 25.16
C THR A 515 27.71 -2.22 26.32
N THR A 516 27.21 -2.01 27.53
CA THR A 516 28.01 -2.17 28.74
C THR A 516 27.11 -2.51 29.91
N SER A 517 27.68 -3.03 31.00
CA SER A 517 26.90 -3.35 32.19
C SER A 517 27.65 -3.01 33.46
N PHE A 518 26.88 -2.63 34.50
CA PHE A 518 27.39 -2.25 35.81
C PHE A 518 26.57 -2.91 36.93
N MET A 519 27.14 -2.98 38.12
CA MET A 519 26.43 -3.47 39.33
C MET A 519 25.86 -4.88 39.18
N ASN A 520 26.65 -5.82 38.62
CA ASN A 520 26.22 -7.18 38.28
C ASN A 520 25.00 -7.17 37.35
N ASP A 521 25.13 -6.49 36.24
CA ASP A 521 24.13 -6.36 35.17
C ASP A 521 22.81 -5.72 35.59
N LYS A 522 22.76 -5.00 36.71
CA LYS A 522 21.58 -4.26 37.12
C LYS A 522 21.36 -2.99 36.31
N ILE A 523 22.43 -2.37 35.85
CA ILE A 523 22.40 -1.16 35.03
C ILE A 523 23.08 -1.50 33.71
N ALA A 524 22.36 -1.42 32.59
CA ALA A 524 22.87 -1.72 31.26
C ALA A 524 22.62 -0.54 30.32
N PRO A 525 23.63 0.34 30.13
CA PRO A 525 23.59 1.32 29.04
C PRO A 525 23.88 0.67 27.69
N GLU A 526 23.18 1.15 26.68
CA GLU A 526 23.35 0.77 25.29
C GLU A 526 23.20 2.00 24.39
N VAL A 527 23.96 2.06 23.32
CA VAL A 527 23.79 3.06 22.26
C VAL A 527 23.92 2.36 20.93
N THR A 528 22.87 2.46 20.12
CA THR A 528 22.88 2.04 18.72
C THR A 528 22.96 3.26 17.83
N VAL A 529 23.88 3.22 16.86
CA VAL A 529 24.04 4.27 15.85
C VAL A 529 23.95 3.64 14.47
N MET A 530 23.11 4.19 13.61
CA MET A 530 23.05 3.84 12.21
C MET A 530 23.37 5.05 11.35
N TYR A 531 24.20 4.84 10.32
CA TYR A 531 24.56 5.87 9.37
C TYR A 531 24.49 5.35 7.93
N GLY A 532 23.64 5.97 7.11
CA GLY A 532 23.59 5.76 5.66
C GLY A 532 24.68 6.56 4.96
N ILE A 533 25.57 5.89 4.23
CA ILE A 533 26.74 6.53 3.61
C ILE A 533 26.32 7.47 2.49
N GLU A 534 25.51 6.99 1.56
CA GLU A 534 25.05 7.74 0.40
C GLU A 534 23.98 8.77 0.80
N ASN A 535 22.99 8.35 1.55
CA ASN A 535 21.81 9.15 1.92
C ASN A 535 22.09 10.07 3.11
N LYS A 536 23.19 9.88 3.84
CA LYS A 536 23.58 10.66 5.02
C LYS A 536 22.54 10.66 6.14
N ASP A 537 21.77 9.58 6.22
CA ASP A 537 20.85 9.35 7.32
C ASP A 537 21.61 9.02 8.58
N LEU A 538 21.19 9.58 9.70
CA LEU A 538 21.71 9.26 11.02
C LEU A 538 20.56 8.94 11.96
N VAL A 539 20.57 7.74 12.50
CA VAL A 539 19.66 7.34 13.58
C VAL A 539 20.50 6.98 14.80
N VAL A 540 20.17 7.58 15.94
CA VAL A 540 20.82 7.31 17.22
C VAL A 540 19.77 6.86 18.22
N MET A 541 19.97 5.70 18.83
CA MET A 541 19.05 5.09 19.81
C MET A 541 19.81 4.83 21.12
N PRO A 542 19.82 5.78 22.06
CA PRO A 542 20.34 5.53 23.42
C PRO A 542 19.29 4.80 24.27
N LYS A 543 19.75 3.89 25.12
CA LYS A 543 18.96 3.15 26.10
C LYS A 543 19.71 2.96 27.39
N LEU A 544 19.01 3.08 28.49
CA LEU A 544 19.49 2.77 29.82
C LEU A 544 18.49 1.85 30.51
N SER A 545 18.86 0.59 30.67
CA SER A 545 18.04 -0.41 31.35
C SER A 545 18.44 -0.56 32.82
N TYR A 546 17.45 -0.74 33.68
CA TYR A 546 17.62 -1.00 35.10
C TYR A 546 16.80 -2.20 35.55
N LYS A 547 17.46 -3.29 35.96
CA LYS A 547 16.82 -4.47 36.56
C LYS A 547 16.45 -4.14 38.01
N ALA A 548 15.19 -3.72 38.20
CA ALA A 548 14.68 -3.37 39.52
C ALA A 548 14.50 -4.62 40.40
N ASP A 549 14.13 -5.74 39.81
CA ASP A 549 13.99 -7.06 40.41
C ASP A 549 14.40 -8.12 39.39
N GLN A 550 14.38 -9.40 39.74
CA GLN A 550 14.64 -10.53 38.85
C GLN A 550 13.66 -10.57 37.66
N ASN A 551 12.44 -10.10 37.88
CA ASN A 551 11.35 -10.14 36.93
C ASN A 551 10.99 -8.76 36.32
N LEU A 552 11.46 -7.65 36.91
CA LEU A 552 11.07 -6.30 36.52
C LEU A 552 12.26 -5.51 35.99
N THR A 553 12.19 -5.13 34.74
CA THR A 553 13.13 -4.21 34.10
C THR A 553 12.43 -2.89 33.77
N LEU A 554 13.05 -1.79 34.13
CA LEU A 554 12.68 -0.43 33.74
C LEU A 554 13.72 0.07 32.74
N ALA A 555 13.30 0.83 31.73
CA ALA A 555 14.28 1.47 30.86
C ALA A 555 13.86 2.89 30.49
N ALA A 556 14.88 3.71 30.24
CA ALA A 556 14.74 5.00 29.58
C ALA A 556 15.48 4.91 28.24
N SER A 557 14.82 5.22 27.15
CA SER A 557 15.36 5.15 25.81
C SER A 557 14.91 6.34 24.96
N GLY A 558 15.44 6.44 23.76
CA GLY A 558 15.01 7.45 22.80
C GLY A 558 15.49 7.10 21.40
N MET A 559 14.95 7.82 20.44
CA MET A 559 15.40 7.78 19.06
C MET A 559 15.57 9.20 18.56
N ILE A 560 16.69 9.45 17.91
CA ILE A 560 16.99 10.70 17.22
C ILE A 560 17.20 10.35 15.75
N ILE A 561 16.40 10.97 14.87
CA ILE A 561 16.51 10.81 13.42
C ILE A 561 16.98 12.14 12.87
N ASN A 562 18.05 12.13 12.10
CA ASN A 562 18.59 13.31 11.42
C ASN A 562 18.94 12.95 9.99
N CYS A 563 18.36 13.65 9.05
CA CYS A 563 18.54 13.44 7.62
C CYS A 563 19.44 14.54 7.04
N GLY A 564 20.56 14.14 6.45
CA GLY A 564 21.54 15.09 5.89
C GLY A 564 21.17 15.64 4.52
N ASP A 565 20.16 15.06 3.87
CA ASP A 565 19.76 15.37 2.50
C ASP A 565 18.23 15.25 2.33
N ASP A 566 17.65 15.97 1.37
CA ASP A 566 16.22 15.87 1.06
C ASP A 566 15.85 14.56 0.35
N HIS A 567 16.83 13.87 -0.22
CA HIS A 567 16.69 12.53 -0.83
C HIS A 567 16.94 11.40 0.17
N SER A 568 17.12 11.74 1.45
CA SER A 568 17.34 10.78 2.51
C SER A 568 16.20 9.76 2.59
N GLU A 569 16.55 8.50 2.77
CA GLU A 569 15.61 7.39 2.89
C GLU A 569 14.65 7.59 4.07
N PHE A 570 15.13 8.21 5.15
CA PHE A 570 14.36 8.44 6.37
C PHE A 570 13.72 9.84 6.46
N LYS A 571 13.76 10.63 5.39
CA LYS A 571 13.27 12.02 5.39
C LYS A 571 11.83 12.15 5.85
N ALA A 572 10.96 11.21 5.49
CA ALA A 572 9.57 11.20 5.93
C ALA A 572 9.40 11.07 7.44
N TRP A 573 10.41 10.55 8.15
CA TRP A 573 10.38 10.30 9.59
C TRP A 573 11.32 11.20 10.40
N GLU A 574 11.96 12.18 9.80
CA GLU A 574 12.91 13.09 10.46
C GLU A 574 12.31 13.73 11.73
N LYS A 575 11.00 14.04 11.71
CA LYS A 575 10.27 14.64 12.84
C LYS A 575 9.72 13.61 13.85
N ASN A 576 10.14 12.36 13.76
CA ASN A 576 9.66 11.31 14.65
C ASN A 576 10.61 10.99 15.80
N SER A 577 11.57 11.87 16.07
CA SER A 577 12.45 11.76 17.24
C SER A 577 11.62 11.75 18.53
N PHE A 578 11.95 10.85 19.47
CA PHE A 578 11.20 10.69 20.71
C PHE A 578 12.09 10.32 21.90
N ALA A 579 11.56 10.54 23.10
CA ALA A 579 12.02 9.96 24.35
C ALA A 579 10.99 8.91 24.84
N CYS A 580 11.46 7.84 25.45
CA CYS A 580 10.63 6.73 25.90
C CYS A 580 10.98 6.29 27.32
N ILE A 581 9.96 5.93 28.09
CA ILE A 581 10.10 5.20 29.34
C ILE A 581 9.35 3.89 29.18
N SER A 582 10.01 2.77 29.52
CA SER A 582 9.43 1.45 29.42
C SER A 582 9.52 0.67 30.72
N ALA A 583 8.56 -0.22 30.91
CA ALA A 583 8.56 -1.21 31.98
C ALA A 583 8.22 -2.58 31.37
N LYS A 584 9.02 -3.61 31.69
CA LYS A 584 8.85 -4.99 31.26
C LYS A 584 8.88 -5.91 32.46
N TYR A 585 7.83 -6.69 32.64
CA TYR A 585 7.73 -7.74 33.64
C TYR A 585 7.74 -9.10 32.96
N GLN A 586 8.63 -9.99 33.41
CA GLN A 586 8.81 -11.34 32.90
C GLN A 586 8.43 -12.36 33.98
N PHE A 587 7.75 -13.44 33.61
CA PHE A 587 7.30 -14.50 34.53
C PHE A 587 7.46 -15.90 33.93
#